data_2a9e8a39155d7ab227fa1bd245d3486c
#
_entry.id   2a9e8a39155d7ab227fa1bd245d3486c
#
_cell.length_a   1.000
_cell.length_b   1.000
_cell.length_c   1.000
_cell.angle_alpha   90.00
_cell.angle_beta   90.00
_cell.angle_gamma   90.00
#
_symmetry.space_group_name_H-M   'P 1'
#
loop_
_entity.id
_entity.type
_entity.pdbx_description
1 polymer ?
#
loop_
_entity_poly.entity_id
_entity_poly.type
_entity_poly.pdbx_seq_one_letter_code
_entity_poly.pdbx_strand_id
1 'polypeptide(L)'
;MHRYYLSLGANLGKREETLQTAVALLKEEKALQVTAVSSMYETPPWGKTDQPVFINMACTVETALSGQALLTICQHIEQTLGRVRHEKWGARTIDIDIVYSNDVISHTDTLEIPHPYVTQRAFVLVPLQEIAPDVCISGQPLSYWLQQLPDVQDVKKIRNEYEMTKQRETTWKKS
;
A
#
# COMPACT_ATOMS: atom_id res chain seq x y z
N MET A 1 -10.96 -6.85 17.49
CA MET A 1 -9.89 -6.30 16.62
C MET A 1 -10.35 -6.27 15.20
N HIS A 2 -10.09 -5.16 14.53
CA HIS A 2 -10.36 -4.99 13.10
C HIS A 2 -9.09 -5.25 12.30
N ARG A 3 -9.26 -5.72 11.08
CA ARG A 3 -8.16 -5.87 10.13
C ARG A 3 -8.38 -4.93 8.94
N TYR A 4 -7.39 -4.08 8.69
CA TYR A 4 -7.41 -3.14 7.59
C TYR A 4 -6.24 -3.40 6.64
N TYR A 5 -6.48 -3.14 5.37
CA TYR A 5 -5.48 -3.26 4.32
C TYR A 5 -5.14 -1.88 3.79
N LEU A 6 -3.85 -1.56 3.81
CA LEU A 6 -3.32 -0.26 3.41
C LEU A 6 -2.55 -0.36 2.11
N SER A 7 -2.71 0.65 1.27
CA SER A 7 -1.87 0.85 0.08
C SER A 7 -1.00 2.08 0.31
N LEU A 8 0.30 1.93 0.11
CA LEU A 8 1.27 3.01 0.26
C LEU A 8 1.92 3.27 -1.08
N GLY A 9 2.07 4.55 -1.45
CA GLY A 9 2.68 4.93 -2.71
C GLY A 9 3.48 6.21 -2.62
N ALA A 10 4.55 6.29 -3.40
CA ALA A 10 5.41 7.47 -3.48
C ALA A 10 6.00 7.59 -4.88
N ASN A 11 6.11 8.82 -5.44
CA ASN A 11 6.77 9.05 -6.72
C ASN A 11 7.68 10.29 -6.73
N LEU A 12 7.93 10.89 -5.58
CA LEU A 12 8.85 12.01 -5.42
C LEU A 12 9.99 11.65 -4.46
N GLY A 13 11.17 12.19 -4.74
CA GLY A 13 12.33 12.05 -3.87
C GLY A 13 12.84 10.61 -3.76
N LYS A 14 13.31 10.26 -2.57
CA LYS A 14 13.81 8.91 -2.25
C LYS A 14 12.64 7.99 -1.91
N ARG A 15 11.94 7.52 -2.92
CA ARG A 15 10.67 6.80 -2.83
C ARG A 15 10.74 5.56 -1.95
N GLU A 16 11.74 4.71 -2.15
CA GLU A 16 11.89 3.46 -1.38
C GLU A 16 12.16 3.73 0.10
N GLU A 17 13.05 4.68 0.39
CA GLU A 17 13.38 5.09 1.75
C GLU A 17 12.15 5.68 2.46
N THR A 18 11.37 6.50 1.76
CA THR A 18 10.13 7.10 2.28
C THR A 18 9.12 6.01 2.64
N LEU A 19 8.93 5.02 1.78
CA LEU A 19 8.02 3.91 2.05
C LEU A 19 8.49 3.05 3.22
N GLN A 20 9.78 2.76 3.31
CA GLN A 20 10.35 2.03 4.44
C GLN A 20 10.13 2.78 5.75
N THR A 21 10.34 4.10 5.76
CA THR A 21 10.09 4.95 6.93
C THR A 21 8.62 4.97 7.31
N ALA A 22 7.72 5.05 6.33
CA ALA A 22 6.27 5.00 6.59
C ALA A 22 5.87 3.70 7.29
N VAL A 23 6.37 2.56 6.82
CA VAL A 23 6.11 1.25 7.45
C VAL A 23 6.68 1.21 8.87
N ALA A 24 7.90 1.73 9.08
CA ALA A 24 8.52 1.81 10.40
C ALA A 24 7.67 2.65 11.37
N LEU A 25 7.15 3.78 10.93
CA LEU A 25 6.27 4.65 11.73
C LEU A 25 4.95 3.95 12.07
N LEU A 26 4.37 3.18 11.14
CA LEU A 26 3.19 2.36 11.43
C LEU A 26 3.49 1.31 12.49
N LYS A 27 4.64 0.66 12.43
CA LYS A 27 5.06 -0.34 13.43
C LYS A 27 5.31 0.26 14.81
N GLU A 28 5.71 1.52 14.89
CA GLU A 28 5.94 2.22 16.16
C GLU A 28 4.64 2.64 16.85
N GLU A 29 3.53 2.71 16.13
CA GLU A 29 2.23 3.06 16.70
C GLU A 29 1.73 1.94 17.62
N LYS A 30 1.60 2.24 18.92
CA LYS A 30 1.19 1.25 19.94
C LYS A 30 -0.20 0.71 19.70
N ALA A 31 -1.10 1.50 19.11
CA ALA A 31 -2.48 1.10 18.84
C ALA A 31 -2.60 0.19 17.62
N LEU A 32 -1.53 0.01 16.83
CA LEU A 32 -1.53 -0.78 15.60
C LEU A 32 -0.60 -1.99 15.73
N GLN A 33 -0.98 -3.07 15.05
CA GLN A 33 -0.09 -4.20 14.80
C GLN A 33 0.02 -4.42 13.30
N VAL A 34 1.20 -4.19 12.74
CA VAL A 34 1.48 -4.49 11.33
C VAL A 34 1.75 -5.99 11.22
N THR A 35 0.87 -6.71 10.54
CA THR A 35 0.92 -8.18 10.47
C THR A 35 1.53 -8.69 9.17
N ALA A 36 1.52 -7.89 8.11
CA ALA A 36 2.12 -8.27 6.83
C ALA A 36 2.54 -7.02 6.06
N VAL A 37 3.63 -7.14 5.31
CA VAL A 37 4.16 -6.07 4.45
C VAL A 37 4.55 -6.70 3.12
N SER A 38 4.06 -6.13 2.02
CA SER A 38 4.40 -6.62 0.68
C SER A 38 5.78 -6.17 0.23
N SER A 39 6.24 -6.75 -0.88
CA SER A 39 7.34 -6.20 -1.67
C SER A 39 6.95 -4.82 -2.23
N MET A 40 7.94 -4.09 -2.71
CA MET A 40 7.72 -2.85 -3.45
C MET A 40 7.57 -3.13 -4.93
N TYR A 41 6.72 -2.36 -5.59
CA TYR A 41 6.42 -2.49 -7.01
C TYR A 41 6.55 -1.13 -7.68
N GLU A 42 7.22 -1.11 -8.82
CA GLU A 42 7.29 0.06 -9.68
C GLU A 42 6.07 0.06 -10.61
N THR A 43 5.35 1.16 -10.65
CA THR A 43 4.07 1.25 -11.37
C THR A 43 3.95 2.56 -12.13
N PRO A 44 3.33 2.54 -13.34
CA PRO A 44 3.02 3.78 -14.04
C PRO A 44 2.06 4.66 -13.24
N PRO A 45 2.11 6.00 -13.40
CA PRO A 45 1.15 6.89 -12.74
C PRO A 45 -0.27 6.63 -13.24
N TRP A 46 -1.23 6.53 -12.30
CA TRP A 46 -2.64 6.33 -12.59
C TRP A 46 -3.36 7.69 -12.60
N GLY A 47 -4.11 7.94 -13.66
CA GLY A 47 -4.83 9.21 -13.88
C GLY A 47 -3.97 10.21 -14.63
N LYS A 48 -3.06 10.93 -13.98
CA LYS A 48 -2.15 11.89 -14.61
C LYS A 48 -0.83 11.21 -15.00
N THR A 49 -0.53 11.14 -16.29
CA THR A 49 0.55 10.32 -16.84
C THR A 49 1.89 11.04 -17.06
N ASP A 50 1.95 12.35 -16.85
CA ASP A 50 3.15 13.19 -17.06
C ASP A 50 3.98 13.41 -15.79
N GLN A 51 3.94 12.47 -14.86
CA GLN A 51 4.66 12.52 -13.58
C GLN A 51 5.60 11.33 -13.42
N PRO A 52 6.56 11.39 -12.47
CA PRO A 52 7.46 10.26 -12.21
C PRO A 52 6.72 8.98 -11.86
N VAL A 53 7.36 7.85 -12.16
CA VAL A 53 6.83 6.52 -11.86
C VAL A 53 6.70 6.33 -10.34
N PHE A 54 5.58 5.74 -9.92
CA PHE A 54 5.32 5.42 -8.52
C PHE A 54 6.04 4.16 -8.07
N ILE A 55 6.36 4.10 -6.78
CA ILE A 55 6.61 2.85 -6.08
C ILE A 55 5.44 2.64 -5.13
N ASN A 56 4.82 1.47 -5.21
CA ASN A 56 3.67 1.10 -4.40
C ASN A 56 3.93 -0.18 -3.62
N MET A 57 3.28 -0.30 -2.46
CA MET A 57 3.31 -1.48 -1.63
C MET A 57 2.02 -1.57 -0.82
N ALA A 58 1.79 -2.70 -0.19
CA ALA A 58 0.65 -2.93 0.68
C ALA A 58 1.11 -3.40 2.05
N CYS A 59 0.31 -3.12 3.06
CA CYS A 59 0.47 -3.74 4.37
C CYS A 59 -0.88 -4.01 5.01
N THR A 60 -0.88 -4.95 5.94
CA THR A 60 -2.05 -5.30 6.74
C THR A 60 -1.80 -4.86 8.17
N VAL A 61 -2.80 -4.21 8.77
CA VAL A 61 -2.76 -3.80 10.17
C VAL A 61 -3.96 -4.36 10.92
N GLU A 62 -3.72 -4.77 12.16
CA GLU A 62 -4.76 -5.15 13.12
C GLU A 62 -4.82 -4.12 14.24
N THR A 63 -6.01 -3.71 14.61
CA THR A 63 -6.21 -2.66 15.61
C THR A 63 -7.64 -2.68 16.15
N ALA A 64 -7.82 -2.22 17.38
CA ALA A 64 -9.14 -1.95 17.95
C ALA A 64 -9.73 -0.61 17.47
N LEU A 65 -8.93 0.22 16.79
CA LEU A 65 -9.35 1.54 16.34
C LEU A 65 -10.39 1.47 15.23
N SER A 66 -11.26 2.49 15.18
CA SER A 66 -12.15 2.71 14.05
C SER A 66 -11.35 3.06 12.78
N GLY A 67 -11.97 2.94 11.62
CA GLY A 67 -11.37 3.37 10.36
C GLY A 67 -10.98 4.84 10.38
N GLN A 68 -11.80 5.69 10.96
CA GLN A 68 -11.52 7.13 11.05
C GLN A 68 -10.30 7.43 11.93
N ALA A 69 -10.14 6.71 13.05
CA ALA A 69 -8.96 6.87 13.91
C ALA A 69 -7.70 6.37 13.21
N LEU A 70 -7.78 5.26 12.49
CA LEU A 70 -6.67 4.77 11.67
C LEU A 70 -6.30 5.77 10.57
N LEU A 71 -7.30 6.36 9.90
CA LEU A 71 -7.07 7.38 8.87
C LEU A 71 -6.29 8.56 9.44
N THR A 72 -6.63 9.02 10.64
CA THR A 72 -5.92 10.11 11.33
C THR A 72 -4.45 9.77 11.53
N ILE A 73 -4.14 8.55 11.94
CA ILE A 73 -2.76 8.07 12.09
C ILE A 73 -2.03 8.09 10.74
N CYS A 74 -2.67 7.56 9.69
CA CYS A 74 -2.09 7.55 8.34
C CYS A 74 -1.78 8.98 7.85
N GLN A 75 -2.70 9.90 8.04
CA GLN A 75 -2.53 11.31 7.66
C GLN A 75 -1.41 11.97 8.46
N HIS A 76 -1.28 11.66 9.74
CA HIS A 76 -0.18 12.18 10.57
C HIS A 76 1.18 11.70 10.06
N ILE A 77 1.28 10.43 9.69
CA ILE A 77 2.51 9.86 9.09
C ILE A 77 2.84 10.55 7.76
N GLU A 78 1.83 10.75 6.91
CA GLU A 78 2.01 11.48 5.65
C GLU A 78 2.58 12.88 5.89
N GLN A 79 2.02 13.62 6.85
CA GLN A 79 2.49 14.96 7.21
C GLN A 79 3.92 14.93 7.77
N THR A 80 4.23 13.97 8.62
CA THR A 80 5.58 13.78 9.18
C THR A 80 6.62 13.58 8.07
N LEU A 81 6.23 12.89 7.00
CA LEU A 81 7.09 12.62 5.84
C LEU A 81 7.07 13.72 4.78
N GLY A 82 6.44 14.86 5.08
CA GLY A 82 6.48 16.05 4.24
C GLY A 82 5.51 16.04 3.06
N ARG A 83 4.37 15.33 3.16
CA ARG A 83 3.37 15.37 2.09
C ARG A 83 2.80 16.76 1.91
N VAL A 84 2.89 17.29 0.70
CA VAL A 84 2.23 18.53 0.28
C VAL A 84 1.32 18.20 -0.90
N ARG A 85 0.04 18.55 -0.78
CA ARG A 85 -0.91 18.40 -1.89
C ARG A 85 -0.76 19.56 -2.85
N HIS A 86 -0.31 19.27 -4.07
CA HIS A 86 -0.26 20.24 -5.15
C HIS A 86 -1.48 20.13 -6.08
N GLU A 87 -1.88 18.91 -6.40
CA GLU A 87 -3.02 18.64 -7.29
C GLU A 87 -3.57 17.21 -7.07
N LYS A 88 -4.84 17.01 -7.42
CA LYS A 88 -5.48 15.69 -7.33
C LYS A 88 -4.76 14.71 -8.28
N TRP A 89 -4.39 13.52 -7.75
CA TRP A 89 -3.67 12.46 -8.46
C TRP A 89 -2.30 12.88 -9.03
N GLY A 90 -1.77 14.03 -8.59
CA GLY A 90 -0.44 14.49 -8.94
C GLY A 90 0.67 13.81 -8.14
N ALA A 91 1.91 14.23 -8.42
CA ALA A 91 3.10 13.73 -7.72
C ALA A 91 3.02 14.02 -6.22
N ARG A 92 3.50 13.08 -5.38
CA ARG A 92 3.48 13.21 -3.93
C ARG A 92 4.59 12.42 -3.27
N THR A 93 5.06 12.91 -2.11
CA THR A 93 6.10 12.25 -1.33
C THR A 93 5.65 10.89 -0.82
N ILE A 94 4.42 10.83 -0.27
CA ILE A 94 3.84 9.61 0.30
C ILE A 94 2.31 9.72 0.28
N ASP A 95 1.66 8.60 0.02
CA ASP A 95 0.22 8.45 0.10
C ASP A 95 -0.09 7.13 0.80
N ILE A 96 -0.93 7.17 1.83
CA ILE A 96 -1.34 5.99 2.59
C ILE A 96 -2.86 5.92 2.58
N ASP A 97 -3.41 4.95 1.85
CA ASP A 97 -4.84 4.75 1.71
C ASP A 97 -5.29 3.50 2.45
N ILE A 98 -6.43 3.60 3.16
CA ILE A 98 -7.16 2.43 3.66
C ILE A 98 -8.01 1.94 2.50
N VAL A 99 -7.69 0.76 1.94
CA VAL A 99 -8.33 0.29 0.71
C VAL A 99 -9.42 -0.75 0.95
N TYR A 100 -9.30 -1.54 2.03
CA TYR A 100 -10.25 -2.59 2.35
C TYR A 100 -10.17 -2.97 3.82
N SER A 101 -11.23 -3.60 4.33
CA SER A 101 -11.28 -4.25 5.64
C SER A 101 -12.15 -5.49 5.58
N ASN A 102 -11.82 -6.50 6.38
CA ASN A 102 -12.63 -7.72 6.46
C ASN A 102 -13.97 -7.49 7.13
N ASP A 103 -14.05 -6.53 8.04
CA ASP A 103 -15.19 -6.36 8.95
C ASP A 103 -15.68 -4.94 9.11
N VAL A 104 -15.03 -3.95 8.47
CA VAL A 104 -15.42 -2.54 8.57
C VAL A 104 -15.83 -2.02 7.19
N ILE A 105 -17.01 -1.42 7.15
CA ILE A 105 -17.53 -0.70 5.99
C ILE A 105 -17.72 0.76 6.39
N SER A 106 -17.31 1.67 5.52
CA SER A 106 -17.45 3.10 5.75
C SER A 106 -17.89 3.82 4.48
N HIS A 107 -18.84 4.75 4.62
CA HIS A 107 -19.34 5.60 3.53
C HIS A 107 -19.50 7.02 4.06
N THR A 108 -18.40 7.63 4.46
CA THR A 108 -18.38 9.03 4.90
C THR A 108 -17.64 9.91 3.88
N ASP A 109 -17.78 11.22 4.02
CA ASP A 109 -17.11 12.18 3.13
C ASP A 109 -15.57 12.07 3.20
N THR A 110 -15.04 11.62 4.32
CA THR A 110 -13.60 11.53 4.55
C THR A 110 -13.03 10.13 4.38
N LEU A 111 -13.89 9.09 4.42
CA LEU A 111 -13.43 7.69 4.39
C LEU A 111 -14.45 6.78 3.75
N GLU A 112 -14.05 6.11 2.66
CA GLU A 112 -14.79 5.01 2.06
C GLU A 112 -14.00 3.71 2.16
N ILE A 113 -14.61 2.69 2.73
CA ILE A 113 -14.08 1.33 2.83
C ILE A 113 -15.17 0.37 2.33
N PRO A 114 -14.97 -0.39 1.23
CA PRO A 114 -13.78 -0.40 0.35
C PRO A 114 -13.54 0.93 -0.37
N HIS A 115 -12.29 1.19 -0.69
CA HIS A 115 -11.95 2.36 -1.50
C HIS A 115 -12.68 2.28 -2.85
N PRO A 116 -13.25 3.40 -3.36
CA PRO A 116 -14.10 3.36 -4.56
C PRO A 116 -13.42 2.85 -5.81
N TYR A 117 -12.08 2.96 -5.91
CA TYR A 117 -11.32 2.52 -7.07
C TYR A 117 -10.49 1.24 -6.83
N VAL A 118 -10.68 0.57 -5.69
CA VAL A 118 -9.81 -0.56 -5.30
C VAL A 118 -9.77 -1.67 -6.35
N THR A 119 -10.92 -1.99 -6.97
CA THR A 119 -11.01 -3.05 -7.98
C THR A 119 -10.49 -2.64 -9.37
N GLN A 120 -10.16 -1.35 -9.56
CA GLN A 120 -9.71 -0.79 -10.82
C GLN A 120 -8.22 -0.46 -10.83
N ARG A 121 -7.51 -0.69 -9.72
CA ARG A 121 -6.11 -0.27 -9.55
C ARG A 121 -5.18 -1.46 -9.39
N ALA A 122 -4.53 -1.85 -10.47
CA ALA A 122 -3.56 -2.95 -10.45
C ALA A 122 -2.42 -2.69 -9.43
N PHE A 123 -1.99 -1.43 -9.29
CA PHE A 123 -0.93 -1.06 -8.35
C PHE A 123 -1.34 -1.20 -6.88
N VAL A 124 -2.63 -1.32 -6.59
CA VAL A 124 -3.16 -1.67 -5.26
C VAL A 124 -3.32 -3.18 -5.13
N LEU A 125 -3.94 -3.81 -6.11
CA LEU A 125 -4.33 -5.23 -6.04
C LEU A 125 -3.12 -6.18 -6.13
N VAL A 126 -2.10 -5.86 -6.92
CA VAL A 126 -0.93 -6.74 -7.07
C VAL A 126 -0.15 -6.86 -5.74
N PRO A 127 0.24 -5.76 -5.07
CA PRO A 127 0.86 -5.87 -3.75
C PRO A 127 -0.06 -6.52 -2.72
N LEU A 128 -1.36 -6.23 -2.76
CA LEU A 128 -2.33 -6.80 -1.84
C LEU A 128 -2.44 -8.30 -1.99
N GLN A 129 -2.46 -8.81 -3.22
CA GLN A 129 -2.51 -10.26 -3.49
C GLN A 129 -1.29 -11.00 -2.92
N GLU A 130 -0.13 -10.39 -2.91
CA GLU A 130 1.08 -10.99 -2.34
C GLU A 130 0.90 -11.32 -0.85
N ILE A 131 0.24 -10.45 -0.09
CA ILE A 131 0.13 -10.58 1.38
C ILE A 131 -1.23 -11.06 1.86
N ALA A 132 -2.26 -11.00 1.03
CA ALA A 132 -3.63 -11.33 1.41
C ALA A 132 -4.38 -12.00 0.24
N PRO A 133 -3.89 -13.15 -0.26
CA PRO A 133 -4.47 -13.80 -1.45
C PRO A 133 -5.91 -14.26 -1.26
N ASP A 134 -6.36 -14.44 -0.02
CA ASP A 134 -7.70 -14.92 0.30
C ASP A 134 -8.76 -13.81 0.40
N VAL A 135 -8.35 -12.55 0.25
CA VAL A 135 -9.30 -11.42 0.30
C VAL A 135 -10.26 -11.48 -0.89
N CYS A 136 -11.54 -11.28 -0.59
CA CYS A 136 -12.60 -11.10 -1.59
C CYS A 136 -13.19 -9.71 -1.46
N ILE A 137 -13.33 -9.02 -2.58
CA ILE A 137 -13.95 -7.70 -2.66
C ILE A 137 -15.19 -7.80 -3.53
N SER A 138 -16.31 -7.32 -3.05
CA SER A 138 -17.61 -7.39 -3.75
C SER A 138 -17.93 -8.82 -4.22
N GLY A 139 -17.65 -9.81 -3.35
CA GLY A 139 -17.95 -11.22 -3.59
C GLY A 139 -16.99 -11.95 -4.53
N GLN A 140 -15.91 -11.30 -4.99
CA GLN A 140 -14.97 -11.88 -5.93
C GLN A 140 -13.54 -11.88 -5.39
N PRO A 141 -12.72 -12.91 -5.65
CA PRO A 141 -11.32 -12.92 -5.24
C PRO A 141 -10.50 -11.87 -5.99
N LEU A 142 -9.34 -11.51 -5.44
CA LEU A 142 -8.46 -10.52 -6.06
C LEU A 142 -8.04 -10.93 -7.47
N SER A 143 -7.83 -12.21 -7.72
CA SER A 143 -7.50 -12.74 -9.05
C SER A 143 -8.56 -12.42 -10.10
N TYR A 144 -9.85 -12.44 -9.72
CA TYR A 144 -10.95 -12.06 -10.62
C TYR A 144 -10.80 -10.61 -11.09
N TRP A 145 -10.56 -9.68 -10.14
CA TRP A 145 -10.40 -8.27 -10.46
C TRP A 145 -9.13 -8.01 -11.28
N LEU A 146 -8.04 -8.67 -10.95
CA LEU A 146 -6.78 -8.55 -11.69
C LEU A 146 -6.92 -8.99 -13.16
N GLN A 147 -7.70 -10.04 -13.43
CA GLN A 147 -7.97 -10.50 -14.79
C GLN A 147 -8.71 -9.46 -15.64
N GLN A 148 -9.44 -8.53 -15.02
CA GLN A 148 -10.16 -7.47 -15.72
C GLN A 148 -9.27 -6.28 -16.08
N LEU A 149 -8.04 -6.20 -15.55
CA LEU A 149 -7.19 -5.02 -15.68
C LEU A 149 -6.10 -5.25 -16.74
N PRO A 150 -6.01 -4.35 -17.74
CA PRO A 150 -5.01 -4.49 -18.80
C PRO A 150 -3.59 -4.10 -18.35
N ASP A 151 -3.46 -3.35 -17.25
CA ASP A 151 -2.21 -2.77 -16.79
C ASP A 151 -1.48 -3.59 -15.70
N VAL A 152 -1.95 -4.79 -15.38
CA VAL A 152 -1.28 -5.68 -14.41
C VAL A 152 0.17 -5.95 -14.79
N GLN A 153 0.46 -6.10 -16.08
CA GLN A 153 1.81 -6.35 -16.60
C GLN A 153 2.78 -5.20 -16.35
N ASP A 154 2.27 -3.99 -16.15
CA ASP A 154 3.07 -2.80 -15.92
C ASP A 154 3.47 -2.63 -14.44
N VAL A 155 2.92 -3.45 -13.56
CA VAL A 155 3.26 -3.47 -12.12
C VAL A 155 4.42 -4.44 -11.93
N LYS A 156 5.62 -3.89 -11.70
CA LYS A 156 6.86 -4.68 -11.68
C LYS A 156 7.48 -4.69 -10.29
N LYS A 157 7.71 -5.88 -9.75
CA LYS A 157 8.34 -6.07 -8.45
C LYS A 157 9.78 -5.57 -8.47
N ILE A 158 10.14 -4.76 -7.48
CA ILE A 158 11.50 -4.27 -7.28
C ILE A 158 12.20 -5.17 -6.28
N ARG A 159 13.45 -5.57 -6.61
CA ARG A 159 14.36 -6.21 -5.66
C ARG A 159 15.25 -5.12 -5.08
N ASN A 160 15.08 -4.80 -3.79
CA ASN A 160 15.96 -3.87 -3.11
C ASN A 160 17.28 -4.56 -2.71
N GLU A 161 18.33 -3.78 -2.49
CA GLU A 161 19.65 -4.29 -2.09
C GLU A 161 19.60 -5.09 -0.79
N TYR A 162 18.70 -4.75 0.12
CA TYR A 162 18.52 -5.44 1.39
C TYR A 162 18.04 -6.89 1.19
N GLU A 163 17.09 -7.12 0.29
CA GLU A 163 16.63 -8.48 -0.05
C GLU A 163 17.73 -9.28 -0.75
N MET A 164 18.50 -8.63 -1.63
CA MET A 164 19.63 -9.25 -2.30
C MET A 164 20.74 -9.64 -1.32
N THR A 165 21.01 -8.82 -0.31
CA THR A 165 21.98 -9.11 0.75
C THR A 165 21.51 -10.30 1.60
N LYS A 166 20.24 -10.34 1.99
CA LYS A 166 19.68 -11.50 2.72
C LYS A 166 19.76 -12.79 1.92
N GLN A 167 19.48 -12.75 0.62
CA GLN A 167 19.61 -13.94 -0.23
C GLN A 167 21.07 -14.44 -0.32
N ARG A 168 22.03 -13.54 -0.39
CA ARG A 168 23.46 -13.88 -0.38
C ARG A 168 23.87 -14.55 0.95
N GLU A 169 23.44 -13.98 2.08
CA GLU A 169 23.72 -14.55 3.40
C GLU A 169 23.10 -15.95 3.59
N THR A 170 21.90 -16.15 3.09
CA THR A 170 21.21 -17.44 3.15
C THR A 170 21.90 -18.49 2.28
N THR A 171 22.39 -18.08 1.12
CA THR A 171 23.14 -18.96 0.20
C THR A 171 24.49 -19.36 0.79
N TRP A 172 25.18 -18.44 1.47
CA TRP A 172 26.44 -18.71 2.16
C TRP A 172 26.29 -19.73 3.30
N LYS A 173 25.20 -19.66 4.06
CA LYS A 173 24.93 -20.58 5.20
C LYS A 173 24.51 -21.98 4.76
N LYS A 174 24.18 -22.19 3.49
CA LYS A 174 23.81 -23.49 2.92
C LYS A 174 24.94 -24.20 2.19
N SER A 175 26.05 -23.53 2.01
CA SER A 175 27.25 -24.11 1.41
C SER A 175 28.32 -24.30 2.49
#